data_ce00772bdd5638da88b2ee15444539f1
#
_entry.id   ce00772bdd5638da88b2ee15444539f1
#
_cell.length_a   1.000
_cell.length_b   1.000
_cell.length_c   1.000
_cell.angle_alpha   90.00
_cell.angle_beta   90.00
_cell.angle_gamma   90.00
#
_symmetry.space_group_name_H-M   'P 1'
#
loop_
_entity.id
_entity.type
_entity.pdbx_description
1 polymer ?
#
loop_
_entity_poly.entity_id
_entity_poly.type
_entity_poly.pdbx_seq_one_letter_code
_entity_poly.pdbx_strand_id
1 'polypeptide(L)'
;MPVANEEKTIGTVIQKIMELPYDNLYLFPVIDSYSRDRTEEIIREAEKTYNGRVKCIFYEKSKGVVTCYLYGFYMALKFGAEYIIEMDGGGSHDPAAIPLFIEALDDGYECAWGSRFIRGGGMHHHPLYRRLLSSGGTILSNLVLGTKLKDMTSGFEAFRADVLRSMHLGKFLSRGHMYQTEMRFYCRNRRAKEIPIQYIGGESSLKWKSVTEALRILFQLKSHEHCVRKS
;
A
#
# COMPACT_ATOMS: atom_id res chain seq x y z
N MET A 1 -5.18 -5.31 1.28
CA MET A 1 -4.00 -6.12 0.83
C MET A 1 -4.35 -6.77 -0.50
N PRO A 2 -3.86 -6.27 -1.64
CA PRO A 2 -4.03 -6.93 -2.93
C PRO A 2 -3.18 -8.19 -3.02
N VAL A 3 -3.72 -9.24 -3.65
CA VAL A 3 -3.05 -10.52 -3.81
C VAL A 3 -3.34 -11.13 -5.18
N ALA A 4 -2.33 -11.76 -5.79
CA ALA A 4 -2.48 -12.55 -7.00
C ALA A 4 -1.32 -13.52 -7.17
N ASN A 5 -1.59 -14.80 -7.26
CA ASN A 5 -0.59 -15.87 -7.41
C ASN A 5 0.48 -15.86 -6.29
N GLU A 6 0.01 -15.81 -5.04
CA GLU A 6 0.82 -15.72 -3.83
C GLU A 6 0.68 -16.97 -2.93
N GLU A 7 0.35 -18.15 -3.51
CA GLU A 7 0.12 -19.39 -2.75
C GLU A 7 1.29 -19.77 -1.82
N LYS A 8 2.52 -19.38 -2.16
CA LYS A 8 3.72 -19.71 -1.38
C LYS A 8 3.92 -18.80 -0.16
N THR A 9 3.36 -17.62 -0.15
CA THR A 9 3.67 -16.56 0.82
C THR A 9 2.48 -16.13 1.65
N ILE A 10 1.28 -16.12 1.04
CA ILE A 10 0.09 -15.51 1.62
C ILE A 10 -0.31 -16.10 2.98
N GLY A 11 -0.21 -17.42 3.15
CA GLY A 11 -0.53 -18.08 4.42
C GLY A 11 0.33 -17.58 5.58
N THR A 12 1.65 -17.47 5.35
CA THR A 12 2.59 -16.97 6.35
C THR A 12 2.36 -15.48 6.65
N VAL A 13 2.03 -14.67 5.64
CA VAL A 13 1.72 -13.24 5.82
C VAL A 13 0.48 -13.07 6.68
N ILE A 14 -0.60 -13.80 6.37
CA ILE A 14 -1.85 -13.78 7.16
C ILE A 14 -1.57 -14.18 8.60
N GLN A 15 -0.86 -15.30 8.82
CA GLN A 15 -0.53 -15.77 10.16
C GLN A 15 0.18 -14.68 10.97
N LYS A 16 1.25 -14.07 10.44
CA LYS A 16 2.01 -13.01 11.11
C LYS A 16 1.16 -11.80 11.46
N ILE A 17 0.21 -11.43 10.59
CA ILE A 17 -0.71 -10.31 10.86
C ILE A 17 -1.69 -10.69 11.98
N MET A 18 -2.25 -11.90 11.95
CA MET A 18 -3.25 -12.34 12.93
C MET A 18 -2.66 -12.66 14.32
N GLU A 19 -1.34 -12.87 14.40
CA GLU A 19 -0.59 -13.04 15.65
C GLU A 19 -0.26 -11.70 16.34
N LEU A 20 -0.51 -10.56 15.70
CA LEU A 20 -0.34 -9.26 16.33
C LEU A 20 -1.35 -9.07 17.47
N PRO A 21 -0.99 -8.36 18.55
CA PRO A 21 -1.80 -8.27 19.78
C PRO A 21 -2.98 -7.28 19.63
N TYR A 22 -3.80 -7.45 18.59
CA TYR A 22 -4.96 -6.60 18.32
C TYR A 22 -6.20 -7.44 18.01
N ASP A 23 -7.18 -7.48 18.89
CA ASP A 23 -8.43 -8.23 18.69
C ASP A 23 -9.33 -7.59 17.63
N ASN A 24 -9.21 -6.27 17.45
CA ASN A 24 -9.99 -5.49 16.49
C ASN A 24 -9.24 -5.28 15.15
N LEU A 25 -8.19 -6.06 14.87
CA LEU A 25 -7.49 -6.08 13.59
C LEU A 25 -8.22 -7.02 12.62
N TYR A 26 -8.65 -6.47 11.50
CA TYR A 26 -9.28 -7.20 10.40
C TYR A 26 -8.43 -7.11 9.14
N LEU A 27 -8.27 -8.22 8.44
CA LEU A 27 -7.52 -8.30 7.20
C LEU A 27 -8.46 -8.49 6.01
N PHE A 28 -8.29 -7.67 4.98
CA PHE A 28 -9.04 -7.70 3.73
C PHE A 28 -8.12 -8.07 2.57
N PRO A 29 -7.79 -9.35 2.34
CA PRO A 29 -7.11 -9.76 1.13
C PRO A 29 -8.04 -9.58 -0.07
N VAL A 30 -7.64 -8.76 -1.03
CA VAL A 30 -8.39 -8.51 -2.26
C VAL A 30 -7.72 -9.26 -3.40
N ILE A 31 -8.35 -10.32 -3.83
CA ILE A 31 -7.84 -11.23 -4.87
C ILE A 31 -8.11 -10.63 -6.24
N ASP A 32 -7.04 -10.44 -7.02
CA ASP A 32 -7.14 -9.99 -8.40
C ASP A 32 -7.73 -11.08 -9.29
N SER A 33 -8.58 -10.70 -10.24
CA SER A 33 -9.29 -11.60 -11.15
C SER A 33 -8.39 -12.49 -12.01
N TYR A 34 -7.11 -12.17 -12.14
CA TYR A 34 -6.16 -13.02 -12.88
C TYR A 34 -5.35 -14.00 -12.00
N SER A 35 -5.59 -14.05 -10.68
CA SER A 35 -5.02 -15.08 -9.82
C SER A 35 -5.50 -16.48 -10.25
N ARG A 36 -4.60 -17.45 -10.36
CA ARG A 36 -4.89 -18.79 -10.91
C ARG A 36 -4.36 -19.94 -10.07
N ASP A 37 -3.61 -19.65 -9.02
CA ASP A 37 -3.06 -20.63 -8.10
C ASP A 37 -3.97 -20.83 -6.88
N ARG A 38 -3.47 -21.49 -5.84
CA ARG A 38 -4.22 -21.76 -4.61
C ARG A 38 -4.35 -20.58 -3.65
N THR A 39 -4.02 -19.36 -4.07
CA THR A 39 -4.10 -18.15 -3.22
C THR A 39 -5.49 -17.98 -2.61
N GLU A 40 -6.56 -18.11 -3.41
CA GLU A 40 -7.93 -17.95 -2.92
C GLU A 40 -8.30 -19.02 -1.90
N GLU A 41 -7.95 -20.29 -2.17
CA GLU A 41 -8.21 -21.43 -1.26
C GLU A 41 -7.58 -21.17 0.12
N ILE A 42 -6.31 -20.77 0.15
CA ILE A 42 -5.56 -20.50 1.39
C ILE A 42 -6.22 -19.34 2.19
N ILE A 43 -6.66 -18.28 1.50
CA ILE A 43 -7.31 -17.14 2.16
C ILE A 43 -8.67 -17.53 2.72
N ARG A 44 -9.46 -18.37 2.02
CA ARG A 44 -10.75 -18.87 2.50
C ARG A 44 -10.61 -19.81 3.70
N GLU A 45 -9.55 -20.59 3.76
CA GLU A 45 -9.22 -21.39 4.94
C GLU A 45 -8.86 -20.50 6.13
N ALA A 46 -8.05 -19.45 5.90
CA ALA A 46 -7.72 -18.47 6.92
C ALA A 46 -8.96 -17.70 7.43
N GLU A 47 -9.91 -17.35 6.57
CA GLU A 47 -11.18 -16.73 6.96
C GLU A 47 -11.93 -17.57 8.01
N LYS A 48 -11.96 -18.88 7.84
CA LYS A 48 -12.55 -19.83 8.81
C LYS A 48 -11.72 -19.92 10.09
N THR A 49 -10.40 -20.08 9.94
CA THR A 49 -9.47 -20.27 11.06
C THR A 49 -9.47 -19.06 12.02
N TYR A 50 -9.54 -17.84 11.49
CA TYR A 50 -9.49 -16.62 12.26
C TYR A 50 -10.88 -16.02 12.56
N ASN A 51 -11.94 -16.86 12.56
CA ASN A 51 -13.31 -16.46 12.96
C ASN A 51 -13.80 -15.20 12.25
N GLY A 52 -13.53 -15.09 10.96
CA GLY A 52 -13.94 -13.96 10.12
C GLY A 52 -13.19 -12.66 10.36
N ARG A 53 -12.08 -12.64 11.11
CA ARG A 53 -11.15 -11.50 11.11
C ARG A 53 -10.36 -11.35 9.79
N VAL A 54 -10.22 -12.42 9.06
CA VAL A 54 -9.79 -12.39 7.65
C VAL A 54 -11.05 -12.39 6.79
N LYS A 55 -11.15 -11.45 5.84
CA LYS A 55 -12.30 -11.26 4.94
C LYS A 55 -11.86 -11.49 3.50
N CYS A 56 -12.05 -12.71 2.99
CA CYS A 56 -11.67 -13.06 1.62
C CYS A 56 -12.53 -12.29 0.61
N ILE A 57 -11.90 -11.47 -0.23
CA ILE A 57 -12.57 -10.68 -1.26
C ILE A 57 -12.03 -11.07 -2.63
N PHE A 58 -12.85 -11.70 -3.45
CA PHE A 58 -12.54 -11.87 -4.87
C PHE A 58 -13.08 -10.68 -5.67
N TYR A 59 -12.20 -9.93 -6.34
CA TYR A 59 -12.60 -8.76 -7.12
C TYR A 59 -12.60 -9.06 -8.61
N GLU A 60 -13.72 -9.56 -9.10
CA GLU A 60 -13.91 -9.98 -10.50
C GLU A 60 -13.61 -8.86 -11.53
N LYS A 61 -13.93 -7.61 -11.16
CA LYS A 61 -13.72 -6.44 -12.04
C LYS A 61 -12.36 -5.79 -11.89
N SER A 62 -11.41 -6.47 -11.24
CA SER A 62 -10.07 -5.92 -11.06
C SER A 62 -9.36 -5.70 -12.39
N LYS A 63 -8.53 -4.67 -12.42
CA LYS A 63 -7.68 -4.29 -13.55
C LYS A 63 -6.24 -4.10 -13.06
N GLY A 64 -5.79 -4.97 -12.15
CA GLY A 64 -4.48 -4.93 -11.54
C GLY A 64 -4.48 -4.35 -10.12
N VAL A 65 -3.30 -4.34 -9.52
CA VAL A 65 -3.05 -4.08 -8.09
C VAL A 65 -3.71 -2.80 -7.56
N VAL A 66 -3.67 -1.71 -8.31
CA VAL A 66 -4.25 -0.42 -7.87
C VAL A 66 -5.75 -0.51 -7.68
N THR A 67 -6.45 -1.19 -8.58
CA THR A 67 -7.90 -1.37 -8.44
C THR A 67 -8.25 -2.24 -7.24
N CYS A 68 -7.40 -3.20 -6.89
CA CYS A 68 -7.55 -4.02 -5.69
C CYS A 68 -7.32 -3.19 -4.41
N TYR A 69 -6.31 -2.31 -4.36
CA TYR A 69 -6.13 -1.37 -3.25
C TYR A 69 -7.35 -0.49 -3.05
N LEU A 70 -7.80 0.19 -4.11
CA LEU A 70 -8.95 1.10 -4.04
C LEU A 70 -10.24 0.39 -3.62
N TYR A 71 -10.45 -0.84 -4.10
CA TYR A 71 -11.59 -1.65 -3.69
C TYR A 71 -11.47 -2.11 -2.24
N GLY A 72 -10.26 -2.47 -1.79
CA GLY A 72 -9.97 -2.78 -0.40
C GLY A 72 -10.28 -1.60 0.54
N PHE A 73 -9.92 -0.38 0.17
CA PHE A 73 -10.29 0.83 0.91
C PHE A 73 -11.81 1.00 0.98
N TYR A 74 -12.51 0.84 -0.14
CA TYR A 74 -13.96 0.92 -0.15
C TYR A 74 -14.59 -0.09 0.82
N MET A 75 -14.10 -1.35 0.82
CA MET A 75 -14.60 -2.39 1.70
C MET A 75 -14.28 -2.12 3.18
N ALA A 76 -13.08 -1.65 3.49
CA ALA A 76 -12.68 -1.29 4.86
C ALA A 76 -13.51 -0.10 5.39
N LEU A 77 -13.73 0.93 4.58
CA LEU A 77 -14.58 2.07 4.92
C LEU A 77 -16.04 1.66 5.15
N LYS A 78 -16.57 0.76 4.30
CA LYS A 78 -17.91 0.20 4.45
C LYS A 78 -18.04 -0.66 5.71
N PHE A 79 -16.99 -1.35 6.09
CA PHE A 79 -16.92 -2.13 7.32
C PHE A 79 -16.90 -1.25 8.59
N GLY A 80 -16.57 0.04 8.45
CA GLY A 80 -16.51 0.98 9.58
C GLY A 80 -15.12 1.10 10.20
N ALA A 81 -14.06 0.73 9.48
CA ALA A 81 -12.71 0.87 9.98
C ALA A 81 -12.39 2.33 10.34
N GLU A 82 -11.70 2.55 11.46
CA GLU A 82 -11.15 3.85 11.87
C GLU A 82 -9.79 4.10 11.24
N TYR A 83 -8.95 3.07 11.21
CA TYR A 83 -7.63 3.07 10.59
C TYR A 83 -7.60 2.05 9.46
N ILE A 84 -6.95 2.39 8.38
CA ILE A 84 -6.80 1.51 7.22
C ILE A 84 -5.33 1.46 6.84
N ILE A 85 -4.77 0.25 6.85
CA ILE A 85 -3.37 0.00 6.52
C ILE A 85 -3.31 -0.78 5.22
N GLU A 86 -2.59 -0.28 4.24
CA GLU A 86 -2.29 -1.02 3.01
C GLU A 86 -0.89 -1.61 3.05
N MET A 87 -0.78 -2.83 2.51
CA MET A 87 0.48 -3.52 2.30
C MET A 87 0.35 -4.55 1.18
N ASP A 88 1.48 -4.96 0.59
CA ASP A 88 1.51 -6.01 -0.41
C ASP A 88 1.31 -7.39 0.22
N GLY A 89 0.62 -8.30 -0.50
CA GLY A 89 0.35 -9.67 -0.05
C GLY A 89 1.49 -10.66 -0.28
N GLY A 90 2.50 -10.29 -1.07
CA GLY A 90 3.62 -11.17 -1.46
C GLY A 90 4.74 -11.33 -0.42
N GLY A 91 4.56 -10.79 0.80
CA GLY A 91 5.55 -10.93 1.88
C GLY A 91 6.76 -10.00 1.78
N SER A 92 6.72 -9.00 0.88
CA SER A 92 7.78 -8.00 0.76
C SER A 92 7.82 -6.99 1.91
N HIS A 93 6.70 -6.80 2.60
CA HIS A 93 6.58 -5.97 3.79
C HIS A 93 6.49 -6.83 5.06
N ASP A 94 7.24 -6.47 6.10
CA ASP A 94 7.17 -7.17 7.38
C ASP A 94 5.97 -6.66 8.20
N PRO A 95 4.98 -7.53 8.52
CA PRO A 95 3.84 -7.16 9.33
C PRO A 95 4.19 -6.66 10.74
N ALA A 96 5.38 -6.98 11.26
CA ALA A 96 5.85 -6.50 12.55
C ALA A 96 5.94 -4.96 12.63
N ALA A 97 5.90 -4.26 11.50
CA ALA A 97 5.83 -2.79 11.49
C ALA A 97 4.42 -2.23 11.73
N ILE A 98 3.35 -3.03 11.60
CA ILE A 98 1.96 -2.57 11.76
C ILE A 98 1.72 -1.81 13.07
N PRO A 99 2.23 -2.26 14.24
CA PRO A 99 2.09 -1.52 15.49
C PRO A 99 2.60 -0.08 15.42
N LEU A 100 3.71 0.18 14.72
CA LEU A 100 4.26 1.53 14.57
C LEU A 100 3.36 2.45 13.73
N PHE A 101 2.66 1.89 12.75
CA PHE A 101 1.65 2.63 11.98
C PHE A 101 0.44 2.99 12.85
N ILE A 102 -0.05 2.05 13.65
CA ILE A 102 -1.17 2.27 14.57
C ILE A 102 -0.78 3.34 15.58
N GLU A 103 0.38 3.23 16.24
CA GLU A 103 0.90 4.23 17.18
C GLU A 103 0.95 5.63 16.55
N ALA A 104 1.42 5.75 15.32
CA ALA A 104 1.45 7.04 14.65
C ALA A 104 0.04 7.65 14.45
N LEU A 105 -0.95 6.82 14.10
CA LEU A 105 -2.33 7.29 13.96
C LEU A 105 -2.95 7.64 15.31
N ASP A 106 -2.64 6.91 16.38
CA ASP A 106 -3.05 7.20 17.77
C ASP A 106 -2.44 8.52 18.26
N ASP A 107 -1.17 8.82 17.87
CA ASP A 107 -0.48 10.10 18.11
C ASP A 107 -1.12 11.29 17.34
N GLY A 108 -2.19 11.05 16.60
CA GLY A 108 -2.95 12.07 15.87
C GLY A 108 -2.39 12.39 14.49
N TYR A 109 -1.46 11.60 13.94
CA TYR A 109 -1.14 11.70 12.52
C TYR A 109 -2.33 11.20 11.68
N GLU A 110 -2.56 11.85 10.55
CA GLU A 110 -3.65 11.49 9.63
C GLU A 110 -3.22 10.39 8.66
N CYS A 111 -1.90 10.34 8.35
CA CYS A 111 -1.29 9.34 7.49
C CYS A 111 0.03 8.86 8.09
N ALA A 112 0.42 7.64 7.76
CA ALA A 112 1.75 7.13 8.07
C ALA A 112 2.32 6.41 6.84
N TRP A 113 3.59 6.71 6.52
CA TRP A 113 4.25 6.25 5.31
C TRP A 113 5.40 5.32 5.65
N GLY A 114 5.35 4.08 5.22
CA GLY A 114 6.49 3.20 5.33
C GLY A 114 7.68 3.75 4.54
N SER A 115 8.83 3.87 5.19
CA SER A 115 10.04 4.42 4.60
C SER A 115 11.22 3.47 4.80
N ARG A 116 11.87 3.15 3.69
CA ARG A 116 13.08 2.31 3.64
C ARG A 116 14.36 3.13 3.83
N PHE A 117 14.24 4.46 3.78
CA PHE A 117 15.37 5.39 3.71
C PHE A 117 15.55 6.29 4.93
N ILE A 118 14.78 6.05 5.98
CA ILE A 118 14.99 6.67 7.31
C ILE A 118 15.77 5.72 8.25
N ARG A 119 16.24 6.23 9.37
CA ARG A 119 16.94 5.42 10.39
C ARG A 119 16.04 4.28 10.87
N GLY A 120 16.51 3.05 10.81
CA GLY A 120 15.75 1.84 11.14
C GLY A 120 15.01 1.22 9.96
N GLY A 121 14.95 1.89 8.81
CA GLY A 121 14.43 1.33 7.57
C GLY A 121 15.50 0.63 6.74
N GLY A 122 15.10 -0.26 5.84
CA GLY A 122 16.04 -0.99 5.00
C GLY A 122 15.45 -1.70 3.80
N MET A 123 16.34 -2.09 2.88
CA MET A 123 16.04 -2.95 1.74
C MET A 123 17.02 -4.13 1.78
N HIS A 124 16.51 -5.32 2.04
CA HIS A 124 17.29 -6.55 2.14
C HIS A 124 17.19 -7.37 0.85
N HIS A 125 18.30 -8.02 0.48
CA HIS A 125 18.37 -8.91 -0.69
C HIS A 125 18.06 -8.24 -2.03
N HIS A 126 18.24 -6.91 -2.11
CA HIS A 126 18.07 -6.16 -3.37
C HIS A 126 19.38 -5.71 -3.96
N PRO A 127 19.55 -5.77 -5.30
CA PRO A 127 20.70 -5.19 -5.98
C PRO A 127 20.77 -3.67 -5.74
N LEU A 128 22.01 -3.14 -5.68
CA LEU A 128 22.25 -1.71 -5.42
C LEU A 128 21.50 -0.79 -6.41
N TYR A 129 21.41 -1.20 -7.68
CA TYR A 129 20.70 -0.40 -8.70
C TYR A 129 19.21 -0.16 -8.35
N ARG A 130 18.54 -1.10 -7.67
CA ARG A 130 17.14 -0.94 -7.23
C ARG A 130 17.02 0.11 -6.14
N ARG A 131 17.96 0.11 -5.20
CA ARG A 131 18.02 1.14 -4.16
C ARG A 131 18.23 2.52 -4.78
N LEU A 132 19.17 2.63 -5.72
CA LEU A 132 19.44 3.88 -6.46
C LEU A 132 18.22 4.33 -7.26
N LEU A 133 17.52 3.41 -7.93
CA LEU A 133 16.31 3.72 -8.70
C LEU A 133 15.16 4.22 -7.81
N SER A 134 14.91 3.57 -6.68
CA SER A 134 13.88 4.02 -5.72
C SER A 134 14.25 5.37 -5.08
N SER A 135 15.52 5.57 -4.72
CA SER A 135 16.00 6.86 -4.17
C SER A 135 15.92 7.96 -5.23
N GLY A 136 16.34 7.69 -6.45
CA GLY A 136 16.24 8.63 -7.58
C GLY A 136 14.80 8.98 -7.91
N GLY A 137 13.90 8.00 -7.93
CA GLY A 137 12.46 8.20 -8.07
C GLY A 137 11.88 9.07 -6.97
N THR A 138 12.29 8.87 -5.71
CA THR A 138 11.89 9.71 -4.58
C THR A 138 12.38 11.15 -4.73
N ILE A 139 13.66 11.36 -5.08
CA ILE A 139 14.23 12.70 -5.29
C ILE A 139 13.47 13.44 -6.39
N LEU A 140 13.26 12.79 -7.53
CA LEU A 140 12.55 13.37 -8.66
C LEU A 140 11.09 13.70 -8.30
N SER A 141 10.40 12.79 -7.61
CA SER A 141 9.02 13.00 -7.15
C SER A 141 8.93 14.19 -6.22
N ASN A 142 9.82 14.30 -5.24
CA ASN A 142 9.88 15.44 -4.32
C ASN A 142 10.10 16.77 -5.07
N LEU A 143 11.01 16.77 -6.05
CA LEU A 143 11.35 17.98 -6.82
C LEU A 143 10.14 18.44 -7.67
N VAL A 144 9.49 17.52 -8.37
CA VAL A 144 8.36 17.85 -9.26
C VAL A 144 7.09 18.18 -8.47
N LEU A 145 6.81 17.42 -7.41
CA LEU A 145 5.56 17.53 -6.65
C LEU A 145 5.64 18.49 -5.45
N GLY A 146 6.84 18.96 -5.10
CA GLY A 146 7.04 19.85 -3.95
C GLY A 146 6.86 19.14 -2.61
N THR A 147 7.09 17.84 -2.54
CA THR A 147 7.05 17.03 -1.32
C THR A 147 8.44 16.92 -0.68
N LYS A 148 8.54 16.38 0.54
CA LYS A 148 9.82 16.28 1.28
C LYS A 148 10.00 14.93 1.96
N LEU A 149 9.33 13.89 1.50
CA LEU A 149 9.40 12.55 2.08
C LEU A 149 10.74 11.88 1.72
N LYS A 150 11.23 11.03 2.61
CA LYS A 150 12.44 10.24 2.35
C LYS A 150 12.16 9.04 1.43
N ASP A 151 10.91 8.56 1.41
CA ASP A 151 10.48 7.48 0.52
C ASP A 151 9.10 7.79 -0.08
N MET A 152 9.06 7.99 -1.40
CA MET A 152 7.84 8.27 -2.16
C MET A 152 7.26 7.02 -2.84
N THR A 153 7.89 5.86 -2.69
CA THR A 153 7.64 4.69 -3.56
C THR A 153 7.33 3.40 -2.81
N SER A 154 7.28 3.42 -1.48
CA SER A 154 6.90 2.26 -0.68
C SER A 154 5.39 2.05 -0.69
N GLY A 155 4.92 0.80 -0.80
CA GLY A 155 3.50 0.42 -0.76
C GLY A 155 2.99 0.03 0.62
N PHE A 156 3.69 0.39 1.69
CA PHE A 156 3.22 0.18 3.06
C PHE A 156 2.77 1.53 3.64
N GLU A 157 1.47 1.72 3.76
CA GLU A 157 0.88 3.01 4.09
C GLU A 157 -0.29 2.83 5.07
N ALA A 158 -0.52 3.84 5.91
CA ALA A 158 -1.67 3.84 6.80
C ALA A 158 -2.39 5.19 6.79
N PHE A 159 -3.70 5.14 7.02
CA PHE A 159 -4.61 6.28 6.93
C PHE A 159 -5.65 6.23 8.04
N ARG A 160 -5.99 7.38 8.58
CA ARG A 160 -7.28 7.54 9.23
C ARG A 160 -8.40 7.47 8.18
N ALA A 161 -9.51 6.86 8.52
CA ALA A 161 -10.61 6.63 7.57
C ALA A 161 -11.19 7.92 6.95
N ASP A 162 -11.19 9.02 7.71
CA ASP A 162 -11.67 10.32 7.23
C ASP A 162 -10.82 10.90 6.09
N VAL A 163 -9.52 10.62 6.08
CA VAL A 163 -8.65 10.98 4.96
C VAL A 163 -9.13 10.33 3.67
N LEU A 164 -9.34 9.01 3.70
CA LEU A 164 -9.80 8.27 2.52
C LEU A 164 -11.25 8.64 2.12
N ARG A 165 -12.14 8.93 3.11
CA ARG A 165 -13.48 9.43 2.84
C ARG A 165 -13.49 10.80 2.16
N SER A 166 -12.48 11.62 2.42
CA SER A 166 -12.33 12.95 1.80
C SER A 166 -11.83 12.90 0.35
N MET A 167 -11.53 11.72 -0.20
CA MET A 167 -10.96 11.54 -1.52
C MET A 167 -11.96 10.90 -2.51
N HIS A 168 -11.80 11.23 -3.78
CA HIS A 168 -12.46 10.53 -4.89
C HIS A 168 -11.58 9.38 -5.37
N LEU A 169 -11.61 8.25 -4.66
CA LEU A 169 -10.73 7.10 -4.91
C LEU A 169 -10.79 6.56 -6.37
N GLY A 170 -11.90 6.75 -7.07
CA GLY A 170 -12.04 6.34 -8.48
C GLY A 170 -11.33 7.25 -9.51
N LYS A 171 -10.74 8.37 -9.08
CA LYS A 171 -10.12 9.37 -9.97
C LYS A 171 -8.58 9.33 -10.00
N PHE A 172 -7.97 8.29 -9.44
CA PHE A 172 -6.52 8.11 -9.53
C PHE A 172 -6.08 7.90 -10.97
N LEU A 173 -4.97 8.55 -11.36
CA LEU A 173 -4.37 8.45 -12.68
C LEU A 173 -3.56 7.16 -12.84
N SER A 174 -2.85 6.80 -11.77
CA SER A 174 -1.92 5.67 -11.76
C SER A 174 -2.64 4.33 -11.84
N ARG A 175 -2.07 3.41 -12.61
CA ARG A 175 -2.52 2.01 -12.69
C ARG A 175 -1.46 1.02 -12.22
N GLY A 176 -0.31 1.50 -11.81
CA GLY A 176 0.87 0.72 -11.39
C GLY A 176 1.69 1.41 -10.32
N HIS A 177 3.00 1.28 -10.41
CA HIS A 177 3.96 1.70 -9.36
C HIS A 177 3.91 3.17 -8.91
N MET A 178 3.34 4.06 -9.71
CA MET A 178 3.19 5.48 -9.33
C MET A 178 2.03 5.74 -8.37
N TYR A 179 1.22 4.74 -8.09
CA TYR A 179 0.06 4.85 -7.21
C TYR A 179 0.44 5.37 -5.81
N GLN A 180 1.48 4.81 -5.19
CA GLN A 180 1.93 5.25 -3.86
C GLN A 180 2.43 6.70 -3.87
N THR A 181 3.16 7.09 -4.92
CA THR A 181 3.59 8.48 -5.11
C THR A 181 2.40 9.42 -5.27
N GLU A 182 1.39 9.02 -6.04
CA GLU A 182 0.15 9.77 -6.24
C GLU A 182 -0.63 9.91 -4.93
N MET A 183 -0.78 8.83 -4.15
CA MET A 183 -1.44 8.84 -2.85
C MET A 183 -0.77 9.83 -1.89
N ARG A 184 0.56 9.75 -1.74
CA ARG A 184 1.35 10.69 -0.90
C ARG A 184 1.21 12.14 -1.36
N PHE A 185 1.18 12.36 -2.67
CA PHE A 185 0.97 13.71 -3.23
C PHE A 185 -0.40 14.28 -2.85
N TYR A 186 -1.48 13.51 -2.98
CA TYR A 186 -2.81 13.97 -2.57
C TYR A 186 -2.93 14.19 -1.06
N CYS A 187 -2.15 13.47 -0.27
CA CYS A 187 -2.10 13.61 1.19
C CYS A 187 -1.01 14.59 1.68
N ARG A 188 -0.27 15.30 0.81
CA ARG A 188 0.90 16.11 1.19
C ARG A 188 0.64 17.24 2.20
N ASN A 189 -0.61 17.69 2.33
CA ASN A 189 -1.02 18.69 3.32
C ASN A 189 -1.62 18.07 4.59
N ARG A 190 -1.62 16.75 4.69
CA ARG A 190 -2.04 16.02 5.89
C ARG A 190 -0.88 15.91 6.86
N ARG A 191 -1.20 15.81 8.14
CA ARG A 191 -0.21 15.53 9.17
C ARG A 191 0.26 14.08 9.02
N ALA A 192 1.47 13.87 8.54
CA ALA A 192 1.99 12.54 8.22
C ALA A 192 3.32 12.24 8.93
N LYS A 193 3.56 10.95 9.25
CA LYS A 193 4.80 10.43 9.85
C LYS A 193 5.41 9.36 8.95
N GLU A 194 6.73 9.38 8.75
CA GLU A 194 7.43 8.26 8.10
C GLU A 194 7.79 7.20 9.13
N ILE A 195 7.46 5.95 8.84
CA ILE A 195 7.64 4.77 9.69
C ILE A 195 8.78 3.92 9.11
N PRO A 196 9.79 3.53 9.89
CA PRO A 196 10.85 2.66 9.38
C PRO A 196 10.30 1.28 9.06
N ILE A 197 10.53 0.81 7.84
CA ILE A 197 10.13 -0.51 7.40
C ILE A 197 11.30 -1.30 6.82
N GLN A 198 11.25 -2.62 6.98
CA GLN A 198 12.14 -3.55 6.31
C GLN A 198 11.45 -4.10 5.06
N TYR A 199 12.07 -3.91 3.91
CA TYR A 199 11.61 -4.44 2.64
C TYR A 199 12.41 -5.68 2.27
N ILE A 200 11.75 -6.86 2.29
CA ILE A 200 12.39 -8.18 2.26
C ILE A 200 12.17 -8.84 0.89
N GLY A 201 12.62 -8.25 -0.16
CA GLY A 201 12.58 -8.93 -1.43
C GLY A 201 11.25 -8.77 -2.19
N GLY A 202 11.25 -9.25 -3.37
CA GLY A 202 10.18 -9.19 -4.37
C GLY A 202 10.80 -9.05 -5.75
N GLU A 203 10.52 -9.98 -6.64
CA GLU A 203 10.89 -9.85 -8.05
C GLU A 203 9.93 -8.87 -8.72
N SER A 204 10.21 -7.57 -8.68
CA SER A 204 9.53 -6.65 -9.58
C SER A 204 10.43 -6.39 -10.78
N SER A 205 10.03 -6.82 -11.94
CA SER A 205 10.68 -6.46 -13.20
C SER A 205 10.27 -5.04 -13.59
N LEU A 206 11.08 -4.04 -13.24
CA LEU A 206 10.93 -2.69 -13.77
C LEU A 206 11.25 -2.71 -15.27
N LYS A 207 10.21 -2.58 -16.09
CA LYS A 207 10.34 -2.43 -17.54
C LYS A 207 10.54 -0.95 -17.87
N TRP A 208 11.32 -0.63 -18.90
CA TRP A 208 11.51 0.76 -19.39
C TRP A 208 10.18 1.51 -19.63
N LYS A 209 9.13 0.79 -20.08
CA LYS A 209 7.78 1.35 -20.21
C LYS A 209 7.22 1.90 -18.90
N SER A 210 7.56 1.30 -17.77
CA SER A 210 7.11 1.78 -16.45
C SER A 210 7.79 3.10 -16.05
N VAL A 211 9.01 3.34 -16.50
CA VAL A 211 9.73 4.61 -16.22
C VAL A 211 9.12 5.77 -17.02
N THR A 212 8.84 5.57 -18.31
CA THR A 212 8.22 6.61 -19.13
C THR A 212 6.79 6.93 -18.69
N GLU A 213 6.03 5.92 -18.29
CA GLU A 213 4.70 6.10 -17.70
C GLU A 213 4.78 6.87 -16.37
N ALA A 214 5.74 6.52 -15.52
CA ALA A 214 5.96 7.20 -14.25
C ALA A 214 6.25 8.69 -14.44
N LEU A 215 7.13 9.03 -15.37
CA LEU A 215 7.44 10.43 -15.70
C LEU A 215 6.20 11.18 -16.20
N ARG A 216 5.43 10.58 -17.11
CA ARG A 216 4.20 11.18 -17.62
C ARG A 216 3.21 11.47 -16.49
N ILE A 217 2.94 10.49 -15.63
CA ILE A 217 2.02 10.63 -14.49
C ILE A 217 2.53 11.71 -13.54
N LEU A 218 3.83 11.72 -13.25
CA LEU A 218 4.42 12.70 -12.34
C LEU A 218 4.16 14.16 -12.78
N PHE A 219 4.26 14.45 -14.08
CA PHE A 219 3.95 15.78 -14.62
C PHE A 219 2.45 16.07 -14.67
N GLN A 220 1.60 15.06 -14.81
CA GLN A 220 0.15 15.23 -14.82
C GLN A 220 -0.44 15.47 -13.44
N LEU A 221 0.19 15.00 -12.36
CA LEU A 221 -0.36 15.06 -11.00
C LEU A 221 -0.68 16.49 -10.54
N LYS A 222 0.16 17.47 -10.86
CA LYS A 222 -0.09 18.87 -10.48
C LYS A 222 -1.39 19.43 -11.06
N SER A 223 -1.72 19.09 -12.30
CA SER A 223 -2.94 19.56 -12.96
C SER A 223 -4.20 18.84 -12.50
N HIS A 224 -4.06 17.64 -11.91
CA HIS A 224 -5.18 16.79 -11.49
C HIS A 224 -5.49 16.83 -9.99
N GLU A 225 -4.80 17.67 -9.23
CA GLU A 225 -4.96 17.74 -7.78
C GLU A 225 -6.41 17.93 -7.33
N HIS A 226 -7.12 18.88 -7.97
CA HIS A 226 -8.50 19.20 -7.62
C HIS A 226 -9.51 18.09 -7.98
N CYS A 227 -9.12 17.14 -8.85
CA CYS A 227 -10.02 16.05 -9.26
C CYS A 227 -10.22 14.98 -8.19
N VAL A 228 -9.25 14.78 -7.29
CA VAL A 228 -9.28 13.69 -6.29
C VAL A 228 -9.77 14.17 -4.92
N ARG A 229 -9.57 15.46 -4.60
CA ARG A 229 -10.12 16.06 -3.38
C ARG A 229 -11.61 16.35 -3.56
N LYS A 230 -12.39 15.94 -2.58
CA LYS A 230 -13.78 16.43 -2.44
C LYS A 230 -13.72 17.85 -1.91
N SER A 231 -14.49 18.75 -2.53
CA SER A 231 -14.77 20.11 -2.05
C SER A 231 -15.52 20.07 -0.72
#